data_8266ab29825cde90ae960701a4bf9b18
#
_entry.id   8266ab29825cde90ae960701a4bf9b18
#
_cell.length_a   1.000
_cell.length_b   1.000
_cell.length_c   1.000
_cell.angle_alpha   90.00
_cell.angle_beta   90.00
_cell.angle_gamma   90.00
#
_symmetry.space_group_name_H-M   'P 1'
#
loop_
_entity.id
_entity.type
_entity.pdbx_description
1 polymer ?
#
loop_
_entity_poly.entity_id
_entity_poly.type
_entity_poly.pdbx_seq_one_letter_code
_entity_poly.pdbx_strand_id
1 'polypeptide(L)'
;RIATKMSVWNTSHSIGAGLAIIFCGYVVSLNWGAWFDASSILSQHWRWCFLLPATIAILGAAVVWAFVRDTPSSVGLPELKTGKAAPADAKPHTKAEEKAEHKAFLRRKVFLNPTIWIIAVGNFFVYIVRFAVLDWGPTMLKEHLHMDISHAGWTVAAFEIAGIAGMLAAGWATDRFFGGRAPRTCVICMLMTALCLVGLYTLNEHTPLAVAIAILMSAGFFIYGPQALVGIAAANIATKRAAATAGGFCGLFGYGSTIVSGWGMGMLVQYTDWSVALYTLVGMALVGTAVFAAAWKAKPNGYDD
;
A
#
# COMPACT_ATOMS: atom_id res chain seq x y z
N ARG A 1 8.21 -11.18 15.80
CA ARG A 1 8.49 -9.78 15.38
C ARG A 1 8.55 -9.65 13.84
N ILE A 2 7.62 -10.30 13.14
CA ILE A 2 7.62 -10.31 11.67
C ILE A 2 7.00 -9.02 11.14
N ALA A 3 5.91 -8.54 11.75
CA ALA A 3 5.24 -7.33 11.31
C ALA A 3 6.18 -6.13 11.32
N THR A 4 6.98 -5.95 12.38
CA THR A 4 7.99 -4.89 12.46
C THR A 4 9.03 -4.99 11.33
N LYS A 5 9.60 -6.18 11.08
CA LYS A 5 10.61 -6.38 10.03
C LYS A 5 10.05 -6.09 8.64
N MET A 6 8.85 -6.57 8.36
CA MET A 6 8.19 -6.36 7.07
C MET A 6 7.74 -4.91 6.88
N SER A 7 7.37 -4.20 7.97
CA SER A 7 7.06 -2.77 7.89
C SER A 7 8.31 -1.95 7.56
N VAL A 8 9.48 -2.28 8.13
CA VAL A 8 10.76 -1.66 7.74
C VAL A 8 11.03 -1.89 6.25
N TRP A 9 10.83 -3.11 5.75
CA TRP A 9 11.01 -3.41 4.32
C TRP A 9 10.03 -2.63 3.43
N ASN A 10 8.77 -2.49 3.86
CA ASN A 10 7.74 -1.73 3.14
C ASN A 10 8.05 -0.22 3.02
N THR A 11 8.88 0.36 3.90
CA THR A 11 9.25 1.78 3.78
C THR A 11 9.99 2.08 2.48
N SER A 12 10.65 1.09 1.88
CA SER A 12 11.32 1.23 0.58
C SER A 12 10.36 1.67 -0.52
N HIS A 13 9.10 1.22 -0.47
CA HIS A 13 8.06 1.62 -1.43
C HIS A 13 7.73 3.12 -1.32
N SER A 14 7.49 3.62 -0.12
CA SER A 14 7.17 5.04 0.11
C SER A 14 8.36 5.96 -0.17
N ILE A 15 9.57 5.53 0.23
CA ILE A 15 10.81 6.27 -0.10
C ILE A 15 11.00 6.32 -1.62
N GLY A 16 10.83 5.19 -2.31
CA GLY A 16 10.93 5.11 -3.77
C GLY A 16 9.92 6.01 -4.48
N ALA A 17 8.68 6.03 -4.02
CA ALA A 17 7.63 6.91 -4.55
C ALA A 17 7.99 8.40 -4.36
N GLY A 18 8.43 8.79 -3.16
CA GLY A 18 8.86 10.15 -2.87
C GLY A 18 10.05 10.60 -3.73
N LEU A 19 11.07 9.75 -3.86
CA LEU A 19 12.23 10.02 -4.74
C LEU A 19 11.81 10.14 -6.19
N ALA A 20 10.88 9.30 -6.68
CA ALA A 20 10.39 9.37 -8.04
C ALA A 20 9.66 10.70 -8.32
N ILE A 21 8.84 11.18 -7.38
CA ILE A 21 8.14 12.47 -7.51
C ILE A 21 9.14 13.63 -7.59
N ILE A 22 10.13 13.68 -6.68
CA ILE A 22 11.19 14.70 -6.67
C ILE A 22 12.00 14.65 -7.97
N PHE A 23 12.39 13.45 -8.39
CA PHE A 23 13.14 13.25 -9.63
C PHE A 23 12.38 13.72 -10.86
N CYS A 24 11.08 13.34 -10.98
CA CYS A 24 10.24 13.80 -12.08
C CYS A 24 10.03 15.31 -12.06
N GLY A 25 9.85 15.92 -10.89
CA GLY A 25 9.76 17.38 -10.75
C GLY A 25 11.02 18.08 -11.25
N TYR A 26 12.20 17.57 -10.92
CA TYR A 26 13.48 18.07 -11.42
C TYR A 26 13.59 17.89 -12.95
N VAL A 27 13.26 16.71 -13.46
CA VAL A 27 13.31 16.38 -14.89
C VAL A 27 12.42 17.32 -15.72
N VAL A 28 11.22 17.66 -15.24
CA VAL A 28 10.33 18.62 -15.92
C VAL A 28 10.91 20.04 -15.95
N SER A 29 11.66 20.43 -14.93
CA SER A 29 12.27 21.76 -14.86
C SER A 29 13.46 21.97 -15.81
N LEU A 30 14.03 20.89 -16.38
CA LEU A 30 15.15 20.97 -17.33
C LEU A 30 14.69 21.47 -18.70
N ASN A 31 15.53 22.26 -19.35
CA ASN A 31 15.26 22.77 -20.70
C ASN A 31 15.65 21.75 -21.77
N TRP A 32 14.78 20.76 -22.01
CA TRP A 32 15.00 19.71 -23.03
C TRP A 32 15.00 20.26 -24.47
N GLY A 33 14.33 21.40 -24.73
CA GLY A 33 14.30 22.05 -26.03
C GLY A 33 15.68 22.62 -26.47
N ALA A 34 16.62 22.81 -25.53
CA ALA A 34 17.98 23.18 -25.85
C ALA A 34 18.82 22.00 -26.40
N TRP A 35 18.36 20.76 -26.18
CA TRP A 35 19.09 19.52 -26.50
C TRP A 35 18.47 18.76 -27.67
N PHE A 36 17.18 19.00 -27.97
CA PHE A 36 16.43 18.33 -29.02
C PHE A 36 15.64 19.33 -29.85
N ASP A 37 15.56 19.08 -31.17
CA ASP A 37 14.78 19.91 -32.08
C ASP A 37 13.31 20.00 -31.63
N ALA A 38 12.70 21.17 -31.82
CA ALA A 38 11.30 21.42 -31.41
C ALA A 38 10.28 20.48 -32.06
N SER A 39 10.60 19.91 -33.23
CA SER A 39 9.82 18.88 -33.93
C SER A 39 9.97 17.48 -33.33
N SER A 40 11.00 17.29 -32.49
CA SER A 40 11.27 15.98 -31.88
C SER A 40 10.27 15.67 -30.76
N ILE A 41 9.83 14.42 -30.73
CA ILE A 41 9.06 13.87 -29.62
C ILE A 41 9.79 14.05 -28.29
N LEU A 42 11.12 14.07 -28.29
CA LEU A 42 11.98 14.18 -27.11
C LEU A 42 12.10 15.62 -26.58
N SER A 43 11.66 16.64 -27.32
CA SER A 43 11.61 18.02 -26.83
C SER A 43 10.53 18.25 -25.77
N GLN A 44 9.56 17.33 -25.66
CA GLN A 44 8.45 17.43 -24.71
C GLN A 44 8.88 16.96 -23.30
N HIS A 45 8.95 17.90 -22.37
CA HIS A 45 9.44 17.70 -20.99
C HIS A 45 8.78 16.53 -20.25
N TRP A 46 7.45 16.36 -20.35
CA TRP A 46 6.71 15.34 -19.64
C TRP A 46 7.08 13.91 -20.03
N ARG A 47 7.58 13.69 -21.25
CA ARG A 47 7.97 12.35 -21.73
C ARG A 47 9.17 11.80 -20.99
N TRP A 48 10.08 12.67 -20.56
CA TRP A 48 11.24 12.28 -19.80
C TRP A 48 10.90 11.77 -18.40
N CYS A 49 9.75 12.20 -17.85
CA CYS A 49 9.24 11.65 -16.60
C CYS A 49 8.86 10.17 -16.69
N PHE A 50 8.67 9.64 -17.88
CA PHE A 50 8.42 8.20 -18.12
C PHE A 50 9.68 7.50 -18.62
N LEU A 51 10.42 8.10 -19.57
CA LEU A 51 11.58 7.48 -20.20
C LEU A 51 12.72 7.26 -19.22
N LEU A 52 13.06 8.25 -18.39
CA LEU A 52 14.16 8.10 -17.42
C LEU A 52 13.86 7.08 -16.32
N PRO A 53 12.72 7.10 -15.62
CA PRO A 53 12.39 6.05 -14.66
C PRO A 53 12.30 4.66 -15.30
N ALA A 54 11.78 4.55 -16.53
CA ALA A 54 11.74 3.27 -17.25
C ALA A 54 13.17 2.76 -17.54
N THR A 55 14.09 3.63 -17.94
CA THR A 55 15.50 3.26 -18.15
C THR A 55 16.15 2.79 -16.85
N ILE A 56 15.93 3.51 -15.74
CA ILE A 56 16.42 3.13 -14.41
C ILE A 56 15.84 1.76 -14.00
N ALA A 57 14.53 1.52 -14.27
CA ALA A 57 13.89 0.24 -13.97
C ALA A 57 14.50 -0.92 -14.78
N ILE A 58 14.81 -0.71 -16.08
CA ILE A 58 15.46 -1.72 -16.94
C ILE A 58 16.86 -2.04 -16.41
N LEU A 59 17.65 -1.01 -16.04
CA LEU A 59 18.97 -1.22 -15.44
C LEU A 59 18.86 -1.95 -14.09
N GLY A 60 17.87 -1.59 -13.26
CA GLY A 60 17.59 -2.29 -12.02
C GLY A 60 17.21 -3.75 -12.25
N ALA A 61 16.39 -4.04 -13.26
CA ALA A 61 16.05 -5.41 -13.64
C ALA A 61 17.30 -6.22 -14.07
N ALA A 62 18.21 -5.61 -14.82
CA ALA A 62 19.48 -6.24 -15.19
C ALA A 62 20.34 -6.57 -13.97
N VAL A 63 20.43 -5.64 -12.99
CA VAL A 63 21.13 -5.85 -11.73
C VAL A 63 20.49 -6.99 -10.92
N VAL A 64 19.17 -7.01 -10.79
CA VAL A 64 18.44 -8.09 -10.11
C VAL A 64 18.72 -9.44 -10.80
N TRP A 65 18.61 -9.48 -12.11
CA TRP A 65 18.89 -10.71 -12.89
C TRP A 65 20.34 -11.22 -12.72
N ALA A 66 21.32 -10.32 -12.67
CA ALA A 66 22.71 -10.68 -12.55
C ALA A 66 23.10 -11.14 -11.12
N PHE A 67 22.58 -10.51 -10.08
CA PHE A 67 23.05 -10.65 -8.69
C PHE A 67 22.08 -11.39 -7.77
N VAL A 68 20.77 -11.34 -8.01
CA VAL A 68 19.80 -12.01 -7.15
C VAL A 68 19.63 -13.47 -7.56
N ARG A 69 19.56 -14.37 -6.57
CA ARG A 69 19.34 -15.80 -6.76
C ARG A 69 18.09 -16.24 -5.99
N ASP A 70 17.35 -17.17 -6.54
CA ASP A 70 16.06 -17.62 -6.00
C ASP A 70 16.22 -18.40 -4.69
N THR A 71 17.29 -19.14 -4.53
CA THR A 71 17.50 -20.00 -3.37
C THR A 71 18.94 -19.89 -2.84
N PRO A 72 19.13 -20.02 -1.50
CA PRO A 72 20.48 -20.05 -0.91
C PRO A 72 21.36 -21.18 -1.48
N SER A 73 20.77 -22.34 -1.78
CA SER A 73 21.47 -23.50 -2.35
C SER A 73 22.08 -23.23 -3.72
N SER A 74 21.48 -22.31 -4.51
CA SER A 74 22.02 -21.92 -5.82
C SER A 74 23.39 -21.21 -5.76
N VAL A 75 23.76 -20.71 -4.58
CA VAL A 75 25.05 -20.04 -4.29
C VAL A 75 25.90 -20.81 -3.27
N GLY A 76 25.59 -22.09 -3.04
CA GLY A 76 26.34 -22.93 -2.12
C GLY A 76 26.08 -22.71 -0.64
N LEU A 77 25.08 -21.89 -0.29
CA LEU A 77 24.66 -21.66 1.09
C LEU A 77 23.69 -22.75 1.55
N PRO A 78 23.70 -23.13 2.85
CA PRO A 78 22.75 -24.10 3.38
C PRO A 78 21.32 -23.55 3.30
N GLU A 79 20.38 -24.42 2.94
CA GLU A 79 18.96 -24.05 2.95
C GLU A 79 18.49 -23.69 4.36
N LEU A 80 17.67 -22.66 4.44
CA LEU A 80 17.01 -22.31 5.68
C LEU A 80 16.09 -23.46 6.08
N LYS A 81 16.39 -24.14 7.19
CA LYS A 81 15.51 -25.16 7.78
C LYS A 81 14.19 -24.49 8.16
N THR A 82 13.24 -24.55 7.27
CA THR A 82 11.91 -23.98 7.45
C THR A 82 10.91 -25.10 7.55
N GLY A 83 10.51 -25.41 8.79
CA GLY A 83 9.46 -26.41 9.02
C GLY A 83 9.95 -27.85 8.99
N LYS A 84 9.10 -28.77 9.37
CA LYS A 84 9.34 -30.22 9.38
C LYS A 84 9.85 -30.66 8.02
N ALA A 85 10.98 -31.35 8.00
CA ALA A 85 11.46 -32.06 6.82
C ALA A 85 10.30 -32.92 6.27
N ALA A 86 10.14 -32.91 4.94
CA ALA A 86 9.20 -33.85 4.31
C ALA A 86 9.56 -35.29 4.80
N PRO A 87 8.56 -36.12 5.10
CA PRO A 87 8.84 -37.52 5.51
C PRO A 87 9.73 -38.17 4.48
N ALA A 88 10.77 -38.87 4.94
CA ALA A 88 11.75 -39.56 4.08
C ALA A 88 11.12 -40.59 3.13
N ASP A 89 9.86 -40.98 3.33
CA ASP A 89 9.10 -41.95 2.56
C ASP A 89 8.11 -41.32 1.53
N ALA A 90 8.26 -40.04 1.19
CA ALA A 90 7.43 -39.44 0.15
C ALA A 90 7.69 -40.11 -1.21
N LYS A 91 6.71 -40.85 -1.74
CA LYS A 91 6.73 -41.40 -3.08
C LYS A 91 7.06 -40.32 -4.11
N PRO A 92 7.86 -40.60 -5.15
CA PRO A 92 8.12 -39.61 -6.18
C PRO A 92 6.81 -39.25 -6.90
N HIS A 93 6.30 -38.06 -6.59
CA HIS A 93 5.13 -37.50 -7.29
C HIS A 93 5.54 -37.05 -8.69
N THR A 94 4.68 -37.28 -9.66
CA THR A 94 4.86 -36.68 -10.99
C THR A 94 4.69 -35.18 -10.89
N LYS A 95 5.42 -34.43 -11.74
CA LYS A 95 5.27 -32.94 -11.79
C LYS A 95 3.82 -32.47 -11.99
N ALA A 96 2.98 -33.31 -12.61
CA ALA A 96 1.56 -33.03 -12.80
C ALA A 96 0.76 -33.15 -11.48
N GLU A 97 1.06 -34.19 -10.68
CA GLU A 97 0.45 -34.42 -9.37
C GLU A 97 0.84 -33.33 -8.37
N GLU A 98 2.12 -32.95 -8.31
CA GLU A 98 2.60 -31.83 -7.49
C GLU A 98 1.91 -30.52 -7.83
N LYS A 99 1.72 -30.23 -9.13
CA LYS A 99 1.03 -29.04 -9.61
C LYS A 99 -0.47 -29.06 -9.27
N ALA A 100 -1.11 -30.22 -9.35
CA ALA A 100 -2.52 -30.40 -8.98
C ALA A 100 -2.72 -30.24 -7.47
N GLU A 101 -1.84 -30.82 -6.65
CA GLU A 101 -1.83 -30.69 -5.20
C GLU A 101 -1.62 -29.22 -4.78
N HIS A 102 -0.63 -28.55 -5.38
CA HIS A 102 -0.39 -27.14 -5.11
C HIS A 102 -1.60 -26.27 -5.46
N LYS A 103 -2.25 -26.52 -6.59
CA LYS A 103 -3.49 -25.81 -6.98
C LYS A 103 -4.63 -26.03 -5.99
N ALA A 104 -4.81 -27.26 -5.53
CA ALA A 104 -5.82 -27.59 -4.52
C ALA A 104 -5.51 -26.91 -3.18
N PHE A 105 -4.24 -26.87 -2.78
CA PHE A 105 -3.75 -26.18 -1.59
C PHE A 105 -4.04 -24.69 -1.66
N LEU A 106 -3.69 -24.02 -2.76
CA LEU A 106 -3.96 -22.60 -2.98
C LEU A 106 -5.47 -22.30 -2.93
N ARG A 107 -6.27 -23.16 -3.58
CA ARG A 107 -7.73 -23.00 -3.55
C ARG A 107 -8.26 -23.03 -2.12
N ARG A 108 -7.82 -23.95 -1.29
CA ARG A 108 -8.25 -24.11 0.09
C ARG A 108 -7.74 -23.01 1.02
N LYS A 109 -6.46 -22.66 0.91
CA LYS A 109 -5.79 -21.73 1.85
C LYS A 109 -6.00 -20.26 1.50
N VAL A 110 -6.26 -19.94 0.23
CA VAL A 110 -6.46 -18.54 -0.22
C VAL A 110 -7.92 -18.32 -0.64
N PHE A 111 -8.37 -18.95 -1.72
CA PHE A 111 -9.64 -18.60 -2.35
C PHE A 111 -10.88 -19.05 -1.56
N LEU A 112 -10.80 -20.10 -0.78
CA LEU A 112 -11.88 -20.58 0.10
C LEU A 112 -11.70 -20.15 1.56
N ASN A 113 -10.69 -19.37 1.89
CA ASN A 113 -10.44 -18.91 3.25
C ASN A 113 -11.17 -17.58 3.51
N PRO A 114 -12.23 -17.58 4.35
CA PRO A 114 -13.02 -16.37 4.59
C PRO A 114 -12.20 -15.24 5.21
N THR A 115 -11.18 -15.56 5.99
CA THR A 115 -10.32 -14.54 6.61
C THR A 115 -9.49 -13.79 5.55
N ILE A 116 -9.01 -14.49 4.52
CA ILE A 116 -8.29 -13.84 3.41
C ILE A 116 -9.22 -12.92 2.63
N TRP A 117 -10.48 -13.31 2.40
CA TRP A 117 -11.50 -12.46 1.78
C TRP A 117 -11.78 -11.20 2.59
N ILE A 118 -11.95 -11.33 3.91
CA ILE A 118 -12.16 -10.17 4.80
C ILE A 118 -10.98 -9.21 4.70
N ILE A 119 -9.74 -9.73 4.71
CA ILE A 119 -8.53 -8.90 4.59
C ILE A 119 -8.46 -8.24 3.21
N ALA A 120 -8.79 -8.96 2.13
CA ALA A 120 -8.81 -8.41 0.77
C ALA A 120 -9.84 -7.30 0.61
N VAL A 121 -11.07 -7.51 1.09
CA VAL A 121 -12.13 -6.47 1.09
C VAL A 121 -11.73 -5.30 2.00
N GLY A 122 -11.12 -5.56 3.16
CA GLY A 122 -10.57 -4.50 4.02
C GLY A 122 -9.53 -3.66 3.28
N ASN A 123 -8.65 -4.31 2.50
CA ASN A 123 -7.64 -3.63 1.70
C ASN A 123 -8.25 -2.72 0.61
N PHE A 124 -9.37 -3.10 0.04
CA PHE A 124 -10.12 -2.25 -0.90
C PHE A 124 -10.46 -0.90 -0.26
N PHE A 125 -10.99 -0.89 0.97
CA PHE A 125 -11.33 0.36 1.68
C PHE A 125 -10.10 1.17 2.12
N VAL A 126 -9.02 0.50 2.54
CA VAL A 126 -7.74 1.16 2.85
C VAL A 126 -7.23 1.95 1.65
N TYR A 127 -7.23 1.31 0.48
CA TYR A 127 -6.70 1.92 -0.74
C TYR A 127 -7.60 3.04 -1.28
N ILE A 128 -8.95 2.90 -1.19
CA ILE A 128 -9.87 4.00 -1.54
C ILE A 128 -9.50 5.25 -0.73
N VAL A 129 -9.46 5.14 0.59
CA VAL A 129 -9.20 6.28 1.47
C VAL A 129 -7.82 6.87 1.21
N ARG A 130 -6.79 6.01 1.10
CA ARG A 130 -5.42 6.47 0.87
C ARG A 130 -5.28 7.21 -0.45
N PHE A 131 -5.70 6.59 -1.56
CA PHE A 131 -5.54 7.18 -2.90
C PHE A 131 -6.45 8.39 -3.11
N ALA A 132 -7.66 8.41 -2.53
CA ALA A 132 -8.50 9.60 -2.59
C ALA A 132 -7.82 10.81 -1.92
N VAL A 133 -7.19 10.63 -0.76
CA VAL A 133 -6.44 11.71 -0.10
C VAL A 133 -5.18 12.08 -0.89
N LEU A 134 -4.47 11.09 -1.44
CA LEU A 134 -3.22 11.33 -2.18
C LEU A 134 -3.46 12.07 -3.50
N ASP A 135 -4.43 11.59 -4.29
CA ASP A 135 -4.67 12.08 -5.65
C ASP A 135 -5.48 13.38 -5.66
N TRP A 136 -6.47 13.49 -4.78
CA TRP A 136 -7.37 14.63 -4.72
C TRP A 136 -7.05 15.64 -3.61
N GLY A 137 -6.16 15.28 -2.67
CA GLY A 137 -5.79 16.14 -1.55
C GLY A 137 -5.33 17.53 -1.97
N PRO A 138 -4.39 17.69 -2.93
CA PRO A 138 -3.95 19.02 -3.37
C PRO A 138 -5.10 19.85 -3.95
N THR A 139 -5.98 19.24 -4.75
CA THR A 139 -7.13 19.91 -5.36
C THR A 139 -8.14 20.30 -4.30
N MET A 140 -8.45 19.40 -3.36
CA MET A 140 -9.33 19.67 -2.23
C MET A 140 -8.83 20.85 -1.38
N LEU A 141 -7.55 20.85 -1.01
CA LEU A 141 -6.95 21.91 -0.20
C LEU A 141 -7.00 23.27 -0.93
N LYS A 142 -6.78 23.25 -2.25
CA LYS A 142 -6.86 24.45 -3.07
C LYS A 142 -8.30 24.97 -3.20
N GLU A 143 -9.25 24.10 -3.51
CA GLU A 143 -10.64 24.51 -3.82
C GLU A 143 -11.51 24.71 -2.57
N HIS A 144 -11.31 23.89 -1.55
CA HIS A 144 -12.13 23.95 -0.32
C HIS A 144 -11.55 24.88 0.74
N LEU A 145 -10.20 24.94 0.86
CA LEU A 145 -9.53 25.79 1.85
C LEU A 145 -8.83 27.02 1.23
N HIS A 146 -8.97 27.23 -0.08
CA HIS A 146 -8.36 28.34 -0.83
C HIS A 146 -6.84 28.43 -0.63
N MET A 147 -6.17 27.29 -0.39
CA MET A 147 -4.72 27.24 -0.25
C MET A 147 -4.00 27.45 -1.58
N ASP A 148 -2.84 28.09 -1.52
CA ASP A 148 -1.92 28.09 -2.67
C ASP A 148 -1.47 26.67 -3.03
N ILE A 149 -1.35 26.38 -4.34
CA ILE A 149 -1.08 25.05 -4.84
C ILE A 149 0.27 24.46 -4.36
N SER A 150 1.25 25.34 -4.12
CA SER A 150 2.54 24.90 -3.58
C SER A 150 2.42 24.44 -2.13
N HIS A 151 1.67 25.14 -1.30
CA HIS A 151 1.39 24.75 0.08
C HIS A 151 0.53 23.46 0.14
N ALA A 152 -0.45 23.33 -0.75
CA ALA A 152 -1.26 22.11 -0.86
C ALA A 152 -0.40 20.88 -1.21
N GLY A 153 0.54 21.02 -2.14
CA GLY A 153 1.49 19.96 -2.51
C GLY A 153 2.39 19.54 -1.34
N TRP A 154 2.98 20.50 -0.62
CA TRP A 154 3.79 20.22 0.56
C TRP A 154 3.00 19.56 1.69
N THR A 155 1.73 19.93 1.86
CA THR A 155 0.85 19.32 2.86
C THR A 155 0.58 17.84 2.55
N VAL A 156 0.40 17.49 1.27
CA VAL A 156 0.27 16.08 0.85
C VAL A 156 1.60 15.33 0.95
N ALA A 157 2.73 15.98 0.68
CA ALA A 157 4.05 15.37 0.92
C ALA A 157 4.25 15.06 2.42
N ALA A 158 3.78 15.93 3.32
CA ALA A 158 3.81 15.67 4.76
C ALA A 158 2.96 14.47 5.18
N PHE A 159 1.83 14.22 4.52
CA PHE A 159 1.00 13.02 4.68
C PHE A 159 1.81 11.75 4.36
N GLU A 160 2.56 11.73 3.25
CA GLU A 160 3.42 10.60 2.86
C GLU A 160 4.54 10.35 3.88
N ILE A 161 5.22 11.42 4.34
CA ILE A 161 6.31 11.32 5.32
C ILE A 161 5.80 10.77 6.65
N ALA A 162 4.66 11.28 7.15
CA ALA A 162 4.02 10.77 8.35
C ALA A 162 3.58 9.31 8.20
N GLY A 163 3.18 8.93 6.98
CA GLY A 163 2.83 7.55 6.63
C GLY A 163 3.98 6.56 6.86
N ILE A 164 5.22 6.93 6.56
CA ILE A 164 6.40 6.09 6.84
C ILE A 164 6.50 5.80 8.34
N ALA A 165 6.40 6.84 9.18
CA ALA A 165 6.42 6.68 10.63
C ALA A 165 5.25 5.83 11.13
N GLY A 166 4.05 6.04 10.55
CA GLY A 166 2.84 5.28 10.86
C GLY A 166 2.96 3.79 10.55
N MET A 167 3.55 3.45 9.41
CA MET A 167 3.84 2.08 8.98
C MET A 167 4.73 1.34 9.99
N LEU A 168 5.82 1.99 10.41
CA LEU A 168 6.74 1.45 11.40
C LEU A 168 6.08 1.28 12.77
N ALA A 169 5.35 2.30 13.22
CA ALA A 169 4.63 2.27 14.49
C ALA A 169 3.56 1.17 14.51
N ALA A 170 2.78 1.02 13.42
CA ALA A 170 1.76 -0.02 13.31
C ALA A 170 2.37 -1.42 13.31
N GLY A 171 3.48 -1.65 12.61
CA GLY A 171 4.20 -2.92 12.63
C GLY A 171 4.71 -3.28 14.02
N TRP A 172 5.35 -2.32 14.70
CA TRP A 172 5.82 -2.48 16.06
C TRP A 172 4.67 -2.74 17.04
N ALA A 173 3.59 -1.96 16.96
CA ALA A 173 2.42 -2.12 17.82
C ALA A 173 1.74 -3.48 17.62
N THR A 174 1.66 -3.97 16.38
CA THR A 174 1.12 -5.28 16.03
C THR A 174 1.89 -6.40 16.73
N ASP A 175 3.21 -6.35 16.69
CA ASP A 175 4.07 -7.37 17.32
C ASP A 175 4.08 -7.25 18.85
N ARG A 176 4.04 -6.01 19.39
CA ARG A 176 4.22 -5.75 20.84
C ARG A 176 2.93 -5.94 21.63
N PHE A 177 1.81 -5.40 21.12
CA PHE A 177 0.56 -5.36 21.88
C PHE A 177 -0.46 -6.41 21.42
N PHE A 178 -0.42 -6.81 20.15
CA PHE A 178 -1.44 -7.70 19.59
C PHE A 178 -0.92 -9.10 19.22
N GLY A 179 0.32 -9.43 19.58
CA GLY A 179 0.90 -10.75 19.33
C GLY A 179 0.87 -11.14 17.85
N GLY A 180 1.15 -10.20 16.95
CA GLY A 180 1.19 -10.41 15.49
C GLY A 180 -0.20 -10.40 14.81
N ARG A 181 -1.28 -10.12 15.54
CA ARG A 181 -2.65 -10.08 14.99
C ARG A 181 -2.92 -8.76 14.27
N ALA A 182 -2.44 -8.64 13.05
CA ALA A 182 -2.52 -7.43 12.23
C ALA A 182 -3.95 -6.85 12.06
N PRO A 183 -5.04 -7.62 11.91
CA PRO A 183 -6.39 -7.07 11.80
C PRO A 183 -6.80 -6.14 12.95
N ARG A 184 -6.30 -6.40 14.18
CA ARG A 184 -6.59 -5.54 15.35
C ARG A 184 -6.00 -4.14 15.19
N THR A 185 -4.76 -4.07 14.76
CA THR A 185 -4.10 -2.80 14.47
C THR A 185 -4.78 -2.08 13.32
N CYS A 186 -5.19 -2.81 12.28
CA CYS A 186 -5.94 -2.25 11.15
C CYS A 186 -7.26 -1.59 11.59
N VAL A 187 -8.02 -2.22 12.50
CA VAL A 187 -9.25 -1.64 13.08
C VAL A 187 -8.97 -0.29 13.74
N ILE A 188 -7.97 -0.24 14.62
CA ILE A 188 -7.62 0.99 15.35
C ILE A 188 -7.16 2.07 14.36
N CYS A 189 -6.28 1.71 13.44
CA CYS A 189 -5.74 2.66 12.47
C CYS A 189 -6.83 3.21 11.55
N MET A 190 -7.74 2.36 11.03
CA MET A 190 -8.85 2.81 10.18
C MET A 190 -9.82 3.70 10.92
N LEU A 191 -10.13 3.39 12.19
CA LEU A 191 -10.97 4.23 13.03
C LEU A 191 -10.32 5.62 13.26
N MET A 192 -9.02 5.65 13.59
CA MET A 192 -8.29 6.90 13.76
C MET A 192 -8.20 7.69 12.46
N THR A 193 -8.05 7.02 11.31
CA THR A 193 -8.12 7.67 10.00
C THR A 193 -9.50 8.30 9.77
N ALA A 194 -10.59 7.59 10.09
CA ALA A 194 -11.94 8.15 9.99
C ALA A 194 -12.11 9.43 10.85
N LEU A 195 -11.58 9.42 12.08
CA LEU A 195 -11.59 10.59 12.95
C LEU A 195 -10.77 11.76 12.37
N CYS A 196 -9.61 11.49 11.77
CA CYS A 196 -8.82 12.51 11.08
C CYS A 196 -9.58 13.10 9.87
N LEU A 197 -10.30 12.27 9.11
CA LEU A 197 -11.13 12.74 7.98
C LEU A 197 -12.30 13.60 8.45
N VAL A 198 -12.92 13.26 9.59
CA VAL A 198 -13.91 14.14 10.23
C VAL A 198 -13.26 15.47 10.63
N GLY A 199 -12.04 15.43 11.17
CA GLY A 199 -11.25 16.63 11.45
C GLY A 199 -11.02 17.48 10.20
N LEU A 200 -10.69 16.87 9.06
CA LEU A 200 -10.55 17.58 7.77
C LEU A 200 -11.84 18.27 7.33
N TYR A 201 -12.98 17.64 7.55
CA TYR A 201 -14.28 18.23 7.24
C TYR A 201 -14.58 19.51 8.05
N THR A 202 -14.09 19.58 9.29
CA THR A 202 -14.31 20.75 10.17
C THR A 202 -13.41 21.96 9.84
N LEU A 203 -12.44 21.78 8.93
CA LEU A 203 -11.56 22.86 8.48
C LEU A 203 -12.34 23.87 7.62
N ASN A 204 -11.96 25.12 7.75
CA ASN A 204 -12.48 26.23 6.95
C ASN A 204 -11.33 27.17 6.53
N GLU A 205 -11.63 28.16 5.69
CA GLU A 205 -10.64 29.11 5.18
C GLU A 205 -9.90 29.92 6.26
N HIS A 206 -10.45 30.02 7.48
CA HIS A 206 -9.83 30.71 8.61
C HIS A 206 -8.94 29.78 9.45
N THR A 207 -8.91 28.47 9.13
CA THR A 207 -8.13 27.50 9.90
C THR A 207 -6.64 27.70 9.65
N PRO A 208 -5.80 27.82 10.70
CA PRO A 208 -4.36 27.91 10.51
C PRO A 208 -3.81 26.73 9.70
N LEU A 209 -2.93 27.00 8.74
CA LEU A 209 -2.30 26.00 7.88
C LEU A 209 -1.67 24.84 8.69
N ALA A 210 -1.07 25.17 9.84
CA ALA A 210 -0.46 24.17 10.71
C ALA A 210 -1.45 23.11 11.23
N VAL A 211 -2.73 23.49 11.45
CA VAL A 211 -3.77 22.55 11.86
C VAL A 211 -4.15 21.61 10.73
N ALA A 212 -4.32 22.13 9.52
CA ALA A 212 -4.59 21.30 8.34
C ALA A 212 -3.46 20.30 8.07
N ILE A 213 -2.21 20.76 8.15
CA ILE A 213 -1.03 19.90 8.02
C ILE A 213 -1.02 18.82 9.10
N ALA A 214 -1.26 19.17 10.37
CA ALA A 214 -1.25 18.21 11.48
C ALA A 214 -2.34 17.13 11.33
N ILE A 215 -3.54 17.50 10.88
CA ILE A 215 -4.64 16.54 10.63
C ILE A 215 -4.29 15.62 9.47
N LEU A 216 -3.77 16.15 8.35
CA LEU A 216 -3.36 15.34 7.22
C LEU A 216 -2.18 14.42 7.54
N MET A 217 -1.18 14.90 8.26
CA MET A 217 -0.08 14.06 8.75
C MET A 217 -0.61 12.94 9.65
N SER A 218 -1.57 13.24 10.53
CA SER A 218 -2.19 12.22 11.39
C SER A 218 -2.98 11.20 10.55
N ALA A 219 -3.73 11.63 9.55
CA ALA A 219 -4.42 10.73 8.62
C ALA A 219 -3.42 9.83 7.87
N GLY A 220 -2.31 10.40 7.37
CA GLY A 220 -1.22 9.64 6.75
C GLY A 220 -0.62 8.62 7.70
N PHE A 221 -0.28 9.05 8.91
CA PHE A 221 0.28 8.16 9.94
C PHE A 221 -0.61 6.93 10.18
N PHE A 222 -1.92 7.12 10.28
CA PHE A 222 -2.82 6.01 10.57
C PHE A 222 -3.16 5.15 9.35
N ILE A 223 -3.36 5.72 8.15
CA ILE A 223 -3.78 4.93 6.97
C ILE A 223 -2.68 4.03 6.43
N TYR A 224 -1.42 4.41 6.58
CA TYR A 224 -0.29 3.61 6.11
C TYR A 224 -0.03 2.35 6.97
N GLY A 225 -0.51 2.35 8.23
CA GLY A 225 -0.47 1.16 9.07
C GLY A 225 -1.19 -0.04 8.44
N PRO A 226 -2.50 0.04 8.17
CA PRO A 226 -3.24 -1.01 7.48
C PRO A 226 -2.65 -1.38 6.13
N GLN A 227 -2.22 -0.40 5.33
CA GLN A 227 -1.61 -0.66 4.03
C GLN A 227 -0.39 -1.59 4.12
N ALA A 228 0.50 -1.38 5.07
CA ALA A 228 1.66 -2.25 5.28
C ALA A 228 1.26 -3.60 5.87
N LEU A 229 0.28 -3.61 6.78
CA LEU A 229 -0.09 -4.80 7.54
C LEU A 229 -0.94 -5.80 6.77
N VAL A 230 -1.71 -5.38 5.78
CA VAL A 230 -2.60 -6.27 4.99
C VAL A 230 -1.80 -7.37 4.29
N GLY A 231 -0.72 -7.02 3.59
CA GLY A 231 0.14 -8.00 2.92
C GLY A 231 0.78 -8.98 3.90
N ILE A 232 1.21 -8.48 5.06
CA ILE A 232 1.79 -9.29 6.14
C ILE A 232 0.74 -10.25 6.73
N ALA A 233 -0.48 -9.76 6.99
CA ALA A 233 -1.57 -10.57 7.49
C ALA A 233 -1.98 -11.67 6.50
N ALA A 234 -2.10 -11.34 5.23
CA ALA A 234 -2.42 -12.30 4.18
C ALA A 234 -1.37 -13.41 4.09
N ALA A 235 -0.09 -13.04 4.07
CA ALA A 235 1.02 -14.01 4.04
C ALA A 235 1.04 -14.91 5.29
N ASN A 236 0.83 -14.34 6.48
CA ASN A 236 0.85 -15.08 7.74
C ASN A 236 -0.34 -16.03 7.91
N ILE A 237 -1.50 -15.72 7.33
CA ILE A 237 -2.71 -16.57 7.41
C ILE A 237 -2.68 -17.66 6.33
N ALA A 238 -2.14 -17.36 5.17
CA ALA A 238 -2.11 -18.28 4.02
C ALA A 238 -0.98 -19.32 4.05
N THR A 239 -0.03 -19.21 4.98
CA THR A 239 1.21 -19.99 5.05
C THR A 239 2.26 -19.64 3.98
N LYS A 240 3.51 -20.08 4.18
CA LYS A 240 4.62 -19.75 3.25
C LYS A 240 4.37 -20.18 1.81
N ARG A 241 3.81 -21.37 1.60
CA ARG A 241 3.55 -21.92 0.25
C ARG A 241 2.51 -21.10 -0.53
N ALA A 242 1.63 -20.36 0.15
CA ALA A 242 0.55 -19.58 -0.45
C ALA A 242 0.71 -18.07 -0.25
N ALA A 243 1.76 -17.59 0.43
CA ALA A 243 1.94 -16.19 0.82
C ALA A 243 1.90 -15.23 -0.38
N ALA A 244 2.61 -15.55 -1.47
CA ALA A 244 2.63 -14.73 -2.68
C ALA A 244 1.26 -14.63 -3.34
N THR A 245 0.53 -15.76 -3.44
CA THR A 245 -0.82 -15.78 -4.01
C THR A 245 -1.82 -15.02 -3.15
N ALA A 246 -1.74 -15.14 -1.82
CA ALA A 246 -2.59 -14.40 -0.90
C ALA A 246 -2.32 -12.90 -0.94
N GLY A 247 -1.05 -12.51 -0.98
CA GLY A 247 -0.64 -11.11 -1.15
C GLY A 247 -1.13 -10.52 -2.46
N GLY A 248 -0.95 -11.24 -3.58
CA GLY A 248 -1.45 -10.83 -4.89
C GLY A 248 -2.97 -10.73 -4.95
N PHE A 249 -3.69 -11.67 -4.32
CA PHE A 249 -5.15 -11.62 -4.22
C PHE A 249 -5.64 -10.38 -3.45
N CYS A 250 -5.04 -10.09 -2.29
CA CYS A 250 -5.35 -8.87 -1.55
C CYS A 250 -4.97 -7.60 -2.33
N GLY A 251 -3.84 -7.63 -3.06
CA GLY A 251 -3.39 -6.54 -3.93
C GLY A 251 -4.38 -6.24 -5.05
N LEU A 252 -5.01 -7.26 -5.65
CA LEU A 252 -6.03 -7.09 -6.68
C LEU A 252 -7.20 -6.23 -6.18
N PHE A 253 -7.68 -6.45 -4.96
CA PHE A 253 -8.72 -5.62 -4.33
C PHE A 253 -8.22 -4.20 -4.04
N GLY A 254 -7.00 -4.07 -3.52
CA GLY A 254 -6.39 -2.77 -3.26
C GLY A 254 -6.27 -1.93 -4.53
N TYR A 255 -5.60 -2.44 -5.55
CA TYR A 255 -5.42 -1.69 -6.81
C TYR A 255 -6.72 -1.54 -7.61
N GLY A 256 -7.64 -2.51 -7.57
CA GLY A 256 -8.97 -2.38 -8.16
C GLY A 256 -9.78 -1.22 -7.57
N SER A 257 -9.54 -0.87 -6.31
CA SER A 257 -10.21 0.26 -5.66
C SER A 257 -9.78 1.63 -6.18
N THR A 258 -8.64 1.73 -6.87
CA THR A 258 -8.15 3.01 -7.43
C THR A 258 -9.07 3.55 -8.54
N ILE A 259 -9.85 2.69 -9.18
CA ILE A 259 -10.90 3.12 -10.12
C ILE A 259 -11.95 3.94 -9.36
N VAL A 260 -12.35 3.48 -8.18
CA VAL A 260 -13.36 4.16 -7.36
C VAL A 260 -12.78 5.44 -6.74
N SER A 261 -11.55 5.41 -6.21
CA SER A 261 -10.92 6.60 -5.62
C SER A 261 -10.54 7.65 -6.67
N GLY A 262 -10.16 7.26 -7.88
CA GLY A 262 -9.85 8.19 -8.96
C GLY A 262 -11.12 8.71 -9.65
N TRP A 263 -11.71 7.90 -10.51
CA TRP A 263 -12.87 8.28 -11.31
C TRP A 263 -14.13 8.53 -10.44
N GLY A 264 -14.41 7.66 -9.48
CA GLY A 264 -15.59 7.77 -8.61
C GLY A 264 -15.58 9.04 -7.77
N MET A 265 -14.44 9.40 -7.18
CA MET A 265 -14.30 10.65 -6.42
C MET A 265 -14.43 11.88 -7.32
N GLY A 266 -13.82 11.85 -8.53
CA GLY A 266 -13.96 12.93 -9.50
C GLY A 266 -15.39 13.18 -9.89
N MET A 267 -16.15 12.12 -10.21
CA MET A 267 -17.58 12.20 -10.49
C MET A 267 -18.36 12.75 -9.28
N LEU A 268 -18.06 12.24 -8.08
CA LEU A 268 -18.75 12.68 -6.87
C LEU A 268 -18.57 14.20 -6.63
N VAL A 269 -17.33 14.70 -6.70
CA VAL A 269 -17.04 16.12 -6.53
C VAL A 269 -17.67 16.96 -7.65
N GLN A 270 -17.65 16.46 -8.89
CA GLN A 270 -18.21 17.19 -10.04
C GLN A 270 -19.73 17.38 -9.94
N TYR A 271 -20.47 16.40 -9.41
CA TYR A 271 -21.93 16.45 -9.30
C TYR A 271 -22.47 16.91 -7.94
N THR A 272 -21.59 16.98 -6.94
CA THR A 272 -21.94 17.41 -5.58
C THR A 272 -20.96 18.49 -5.09
N ASP A 273 -20.28 18.23 -3.97
CA ASP A 273 -19.25 19.09 -3.40
C ASP A 273 -18.20 18.30 -2.62
N TRP A 274 -17.16 18.98 -2.16
CA TRP A 274 -16.10 18.39 -1.36
C TRP A 274 -16.58 17.84 -0.01
N SER A 275 -17.65 18.43 0.56
CA SER A 275 -18.22 17.97 1.83
C SER A 275 -18.79 16.55 1.69
N VAL A 276 -19.57 16.32 0.62
CA VAL A 276 -20.12 14.98 0.32
C VAL A 276 -19.00 13.97 0.04
N ALA A 277 -17.95 14.39 -0.66
CA ALA A 277 -16.78 13.55 -0.93
C ALA A 277 -16.09 13.13 0.39
N LEU A 278 -15.85 14.07 1.31
CA LEU A 278 -15.24 13.78 2.61
C LEU A 278 -16.14 12.87 3.48
N TYR A 279 -17.45 13.11 3.53
CA TYR A 279 -18.38 12.21 4.22
C TYR A 279 -18.35 10.79 3.65
N THR A 280 -18.27 10.67 2.33
CA THR A 280 -18.15 9.38 1.67
C THR A 280 -16.87 8.67 2.08
N LEU A 281 -15.72 9.38 2.16
CA LEU A 281 -14.46 8.80 2.62
C LEU A 281 -14.52 8.39 4.10
N VAL A 282 -15.15 9.18 4.96
CA VAL A 282 -15.39 8.78 6.36
C VAL A 282 -16.22 7.50 6.40
N GLY A 283 -17.31 7.43 5.63
CA GLY A 283 -18.13 6.22 5.51
C GLY A 283 -17.32 5.01 5.07
N MET A 284 -16.48 5.15 4.03
CA MET A 284 -15.59 4.09 3.54
C MET A 284 -14.58 3.64 4.60
N ALA A 285 -14.00 4.58 5.37
CA ALA A 285 -13.09 4.24 6.46
C ALA A 285 -13.79 3.48 7.59
N LEU A 286 -15.03 3.85 7.95
CA LEU A 286 -15.83 3.14 8.95
C LEU A 286 -16.25 1.75 8.47
N VAL A 287 -16.64 1.59 7.21
CA VAL A 287 -16.92 0.27 6.62
C VAL A 287 -15.67 -0.59 6.64
N GLY A 288 -14.51 -0.06 6.25
CA GLY A 288 -13.23 -0.76 6.34
C GLY A 288 -12.89 -1.18 7.77
N THR A 289 -13.17 -0.31 8.75
CA THR A 289 -13.04 -0.63 10.19
C THR A 289 -13.91 -1.82 10.56
N ALA A 290 -15.18 -1.83 10.17
CA ALA A 290 -16.11 -2.93 10.46
C ALA A 290 -15.69 -4.24 9.79
N VAL A 291 -15.20 -4.17 8.54
CA VAL A 291 -14.66 -5.33 7.81
C VAL A 291 -13.47 -5.92 8.56
N PHE A 292 -12.47 -5.13 8.96
CA PHE A 292 -11.35 -5.65 9.75
C PHE A 292 -11.76 -6.17 11.11
N ALA A 293 -12.78 -5.58 11.73
CA ALA A 293 -13.32 -6.06 13.00
C ALA A 293 -13.90 -7.50 12.90
N ALA A 294 -14.43 -7.89 11.73
CA ALA A 294 -14.84 -9.26 11.49
C ALA A 294 -13.67 -10.26 11.56
N ALA A 295 -12.44 -9.82 11.25
CA ALA A 295 -11.22 -10.61 11.38
C ALA A 295 -10.51 -10.43 12.74
N TRP A 296 -11.11 -9.77 13.74
CA TRP A 296 -10.48 -9.45 15.04
C TRP A 296 -9.83 -10.64 15.76
N LYS A 297 -10.44 -11.82 15.62
CA LYS A 297 -9.99 -13.07 16.26
C LYS A 297 -8.97 -13.85 15.42
N ALA A 298 -8.70 -13.42 14.18
CA ALA A 298 -7.78 -14.12 13.31
C ALA A 298 -6.37 -14.19 13.93
N LYS A 299 -5.82 -15.41 13.94
CA LYS A 299 -4.48 -15.68 14.46
C LYS A 299 -3.48 -15.78 13.29
N PRO A 300 -2.23 -15.35 13.47
CA PRO A 300 -1.18 -15.62 12.50
C PRO A 300 -0.79 -17.11 12.60
N ASN A 301 -1.06 -17.88 11.56
CA ASN A 301 -0.75 -19.32 11.52
C ASN A 301 0.40 -19.64 10.54
N GLY A 302 1.13 -18.65 10.07
CA GLY A 302 1.98 -18.70 8.90
C GLY A 302 3.21 -19.60 8.94
N TYR A 303 3.50 -20.24 10.09
CA TYR A 303 4.71 -21.03 10.27
C TYR A 303 4.48 -22.42 10.86
N ASP A 304 3.24 -22.79 11.10
CA ASP A 304 2.85 -24.02 11.80
C ASP A 304 2.39 -25.15 10.85
N ASP A 305 2.80 -25.15 9.60
CA ASP A 305 2.55 -26.24 8.64
C ASP A 305 3.73 -27.19 8.52
#